data_36727b8dc5fa0b2d0f87ae92069c3657
#
_entry.id   36727b8dc5fa0b2d0f87ae92069c3657
#
_cell.length_a   1.000
_cell.length_b   1.000
_cell.length_c   1.000
_cell.angle_alpha   90.00
_cell.angle_beta   90.00
_cell.angle_gamma   90.00
#
_symmetry.space_group_name_H-M   'P 1'
#
loop_
_entity.id
_entity.type
_entity.pdbx_description
1 polymer ?
#
loop_
_entity_poly.entity_id
_entity_poly.type
_entity_poly.pdbx_seq_one_letter_code
_entity_poly.pdbx_strand_id
1 'polypeptide(L)'
;LKRVVDPMGQTSLLRRDEFGQVVEEVDAAGNSRYQEYNEAGQMVRATDCSGRVTQYRYHPLGWLVAEISADGEETRYRYDAAGRPVQLDRPEGWTESLKWNERGLPVKHAGADGKESEFRYDEAGRLTATRNTQGEEVRRRWDSRGRLVAMENENGEAYQFRWGPDSLLLEEVGLDGVASQYRYDACGRTIARTFAAGHPEAITHAFAWSASGQLVARTTPEGQTRYHYTPSGLLSRIGLHPALSADAWSAEAEQELVFE
;
A
#
# COMPACT_ATOMS: atom_id res chain seq x y z
N LEU A 1 -34.85 7.71 -7.85
CA LEU A 1 -33.71 6.81 -8.13
C LEU A 1 -32.86 7.39 -9.24
N LYS A 2 -31.56 7.54 -9.01
CA LYS A 2 -30.58 7.97 -10.02
C LYS A 2 -29.74 6.76 -10.43
N ARG A 3 -29.65 6.51 -11.72
CA ARG A 3 -28.79 5.45 -12.27
C ARG A 3 -27.34 5.91 -12.29
N VAL A 4 -26.44 5.07 -11.80
CA VAL A 4 -24.99 5.25 -11.88
C VAL A 4 -24.42 4.03 -12.60
N VAL A 5 -23.53 4.24 -13.55
CA VAL A 5 -22.85 3.18 -14.31
C VAL A 5 -21.37 3.31 -14.02
N ASP A 6 -20.74 2.22 -13.58
CA ASP A 6 -19.30 2.18 -13.32
C ASP A 6 -18.50 2.01 -14.64
N PRO A 7 -17.15 2.14 -14.60
CA PRO A 7 -16.29 1.97 -15.78
C PRO A 7 -16.38 0.56 -16.41
N MET A 8 -16.89 -0.44 -15.68
CA MET A 8 -17.08 -1.81 -16.17
C MET A 8 -18.50 -2.04 -16.71
N GLY A 9 -19.34 -0.99 -16.77
CA GLY A 9 -20.72 -1.05 -17.29
C GLY A 9 -21.75 -1.58 -16.29
N GLN A 10 -21.39 -1.86 -15.04
CA GLN A 10 -22.34 -2.28 -14.02
C GLN A 10 -23.22 -1.10 -13.59
N THR A 11 -24.48 -1.35 -13.34
CA THR A 11 -25.46 -0.31 -13.03
C THR A 11 -25.94 -0.43 -11.58
N SER A 12 -25.84 0.66 -10.83
CA SER A 12 -26.47 0.82 -9.52
C SER A 12 -27.56 1.89 -9.57
N LEU A 13 -28.59 1.73 -8.76
CA LEU A 13 -29.66 2.72 -8.59
C LEU A 13 -29.55 3.33 -7.19
N LEU A 14 -29.47 4.66 -7.13
CA LEU A 14 -29.37 5.40 -5.87
C LEU A 14 -30.65 6.21 -5.63
N ARG A 15 -31.22 6.09 -4.44
CA ARG A 15 -32.22 7.02 -3.92
C ARG A 15 -31.59 7.94 -2.89
N ARG A 16 -31.86 9.22 -2.99
CA ARG A 16 -31.37 10.24 -2.06
C ARG A 16 -32.54 10.90 -1.33
N ASP A 17 -32.28 11.39 -0.14
CA ASP A 17 -33.20 12.26 0.60
C ASP A 17 -33.18 13.70 0.06
N GLU A 18 -33.90 14.60 0.73
CA GLU A 18 -33.95 16.02 0.41
C GLU A 18 -32.62 16.76 0.62
N PHE A 19 -31.71 16.21 1.43
CA PHE A 19 -30.35 16.73 1.66
C PHE A 19 -29.32 16.16 0.70
N GLY A 20 -29.71 15.26 -0.22
CA GLY A 20 -28.85 14.63 -1.21
C GLY A 20 -28.07 13.41 -0.71
N GLN A 21 -28.33 12.93 0.51
CA GLN A 21 -27.71 11.75 1.09
C GLN A 21 -28.31 10.47 0.50
N VAL A 22 -27.48 9.44 0.28
CA VAL A 22 -27.94 8.16 -0.24
C VAL A 22 -28.66 7.39 0.86
N VAL A 23 -29.97 7.18 0.71
CA VAL A 23 -30.79 6.43 1.68
C VAL A 23 -31.11 5.03 1.19
N GLU A 24 -30.89 4.75 -0.09
CA GLU A 24 -31.01 3.41 -0.67
C GLU A 24 -30.09 3.27 -1.86
N GLU A 25 -29.41 2.14 -1.91
CA GLU A 25 -28.63 1.70 -3.05
C GLU A 25 -29.07 0.32 -3.50
N VAL A 26 -29.36 0.17 -4.80
CA VAL A 26 -29.66 -1.14 -5.40
C VAL A 26 -28.52 -1.48 -6.35
N ASP A 27 -27.81 -2.59 -6.11
CA ASP A 27 -26.71 -3.03 -6.95
C ASP A 27 -27.18 -3.63 -8.29
N ALA A 28 -26.25 -3.99 -9.17
CA ALA A 28 -26.55 -4.57 -10.48
C ALA A 28 -27.27 -5.95 -10.40
N ALA A 29 -27.18 -6.64 -9.27
CA ALA A 29 -27.85 -7.91 -9.00
C ALA A 29 -29.25 -7.72 -8.40
N GLY A 30 -29.66 -6.47 -8.12
CA GLY A 30 -30.95 -6.14 -7.53
C GLY A 30 -30.98 -6.18 -5.99
N ASN A 31 -29.84 -6.29 -5.32
CA ASN A 31 -29.78 -6.27 -3.87
C ASN A 31 -29.84 -4.84 -3.35
N SER A 32 -30.67 -4.58 -2.34
CA SER A 32 -30.85 -3.25 -1.76
C SER A 32 -30.09 -3.11 -0.44
N ARG A 33 -29.51 -1.92 -0.23
CA ARG A 33 -28.93 -1.46 1.03
C ARG A 33 -29.59 -0.16 1.44
N TYR A 34 -29.80 0.06 2.74
CA TYR A 34 -30.47 1.25 3.27
C TYR A 34 -29.60 1.96 4.28
N GLN A 35 -29.69 3.28 4.31
CA GLN A 35 -28.95 4.15 5.22
C GLN A 35 -29.90 5.20 5.83
N GLU A 36 -29.75 5.44 7.13
CA GLU A 36 -30.48 6.47 7.84
C GLU A 36 -29.48 7.46 8.45
N TYR A 37 -29.85 8.74 8.45
CA TYR A 37 -29.00 9.83 8.92
C TYR A 37 -29.69 10.62 10.00
N ASN A 38 -28.91 11.20 10.92
CA ASN A 38 -29.43 12.18 11.88
C ASN A 38 -29.50 13.58 11.25
N GLU A 39 -30.00 14.56 12.02
CA GLU A 39 -30.11 15.96 11.59
C GLU A 39 -28.75 16.60 11.24
N ALA A 40 -27.65 16.09 11.79
CA ALA A 40 -26.29 16.54 11.47
C ALA A 40 -25.70 15.88 10.21
N GLY A 41 -26.49 15.04 9.52
CA GLY A 41 -26.04 14.35 8.31
C GLY A 41 -25.13 13.13 8.55
N GLN A 42 -25.07 12.63 9.77
CA GLN A 42 -24.26 11.48 10.13
C GLN A 42 -25.10 10.21 10.03
N MET A 43 -24.54 9.16 9.41
CA MET A 43 -25.22 7.88 9.27
C MET A 43 -25.38 7.19 10.63
N VAL A 44 -26.62 7.02 11.08
CA VAL A 44 -26.95 6.39 12.38
C VAL A 44 -27.33 4.93 12.24
N ARG A 45 -27.69 4.51 11.03
CA ARG A 45 -28.09 3.11 10.74
C ARG A 45 -27.75 2.75 9.30
N ALA A 46 -27.23 1.56 9.13
CA ALA A 46 -27.06 0.90 7.83
C ALA A 46 -27.73 -0.48 7.87
N THR A 47 -28.49 -0.79 6.82
CA THR A 47 -29.09 -2.13 6.62
C THR A 47 -28.51 -2.71 5.33
N ASP A 48 -27.89 -3.88 5.42
CA ASP A 48 -27.34 -4.57 4.27
C ASP A 48 -28.44 -5.32 3.46
N CYS A 49 -28.06 -5.90 2.35
CA CYS A 49 -28.96 -6.64 1.48
C CYS A 49 -29.56 -7.92 2.09
N SER A 50 -29.00 -8.39 3.22
CA SER A 50 -29.53 -9.53 4.00
C SER A 50 -30.48 -9.07 5.10
N GLY A 51 -30.70 -7.76 5.26
CA GLY A 51 -31.50 -7.17 6.33
C GLY A 51 -30.76 -7.02 7.67
N ARG A 52 -29.45 -7.27 7.70
CA ARG A 52 -28.63 -7.07 8.90
C ARG A 52 -28.42 -5.59 9.14
N VAL A 53 -28.57 -5.16 10.39
CA VAL A 53 -28.54 -3.77 10.79
C VAL A 53 -27.28 -3.46 11.58
N THR A 54 -26.52 -2.44 11.16
CA THR A 54 -25.47 -1.81 11.96
C THR A 54 -25.93 -0.44 12.41
N GLN A 55 -25.71 -0.09 13.68
CA GLN A 55 -26.07 1.21 14.26
C GLN A 55 -24.82 1.96 14.66
N TYR A 56 -24.87 3.30 14.54
CA TYR A 56 -23.77 4.20 14.85
C TYR A 56 -24.22 5.26 15.84
N ARG A 57 -23.38 5.58 16.81
CA ARG A 57 -23.61 6.65 17.80
C ARG A 57 -22.47 7.64 17.73
N TYR A 58 -22.81 8.92 17.90
CA TYR A 58 -21.85 10.01 17.76
C TYR A 58 -21.80 10.88 19.02
N HIS A 59 -20.62 11.41 19.29
CA HIS A 59 -20.42 12.50 20.25
C HIS A 59 -21.04 13.80 19.70
N PRO A 60 -21.51 14.74 20.55
CA PRO A 60 -22.02 16.04 20.07
C PRO A 60 -21.06 16.82 19.15
N LEU A 61 -19.76 16.58 19.24
CA LEU A 61 -18.74 17.13 18.34
C LEU A 61 -18.61 16.38 17.01
N GLY A 62 -19.42 15.35 16.75
CA GLY A 62 -19.46 14.65 15.49
C GLY A 62 -18.58 13.39 15.41
N TRP A 63 -17.89 13.02 16.47
CA TRP A 63 -17.01 11.83 16.47
C TRP A 63 -17.81 10.55 16.70
N LEU A 64 -17.50 9.47 15.97
CA LEU A 64 -18.12 8.16 16.17
C LEU A 64 -17.70 7.59 17.53
N VAL A 65 -18.65 7.35 18.44
CA VAL A 65 -18.35 6.81 19.78
C VAL A 65 -18.77 5.36 19.95
N ALA A 66 -19.67 4.84 19.10
CA ALA A 66 -20.03 3.43 19.11
C ALA A 66 -20.53 2.98 17.73
N GLU A 67 -20.19 1.74 17.42
CA GLU A 67 -20.74 0.96 16.33
C GLU A 67 -21.32 -0.34 16.92
N ILE A 68 -22.57 -0.64 16.58
CA ILE A 68 -23.28 -1.82 17.09
C ILE A 68 -23.64 -2.69 15.88
N SER A 69 -23.06 -3.89 15.81
CA SER A 69 -23.32 -4.86 14.74
C SER A 69 -24.74 -5.43 14.80
N ALA A 70 -25.13 -6.13 13.75
CA ALA A 70 -26.42 -6.84 13.69
C ALA A 70 -26.57 -7.91 14.78
N ASP A 71 -25.47 -8.45 15.27
CA ASP A 71 -25.44 -9.47 16.32
C ASP A 71 -25.46 -8.84 17.74
N GLY A 72 -25.52 -7.49 17.81
CA GLY A 72 -25.55 -6.74 19.06
C GLY A 72 -24.16 -6.48 19.67
N GLU A 73 -23.09 -6.86 18.98
CA GLU A 73 -21.73 -6.59 19.41
C GLU A 73 -21.43 -5.10 19.28
N GLU A 74 -20.88 -4.49 20.34
CA GLU A 74 -20.58 -3.07 20.38
C GLU A 74 -19.08 -2.82 20.39
N THR A 75 -18.62 -2.05 19.38
CA THR A 75 -17.29 -1.43 19.34
C THR A 75 -17.39 0.01 19.82
N ARG A 76 -16.59 0.42 20.80
CA ARG A 76 -16.59 1.78 21.37
C ARG A 76 -15.29 2.51 21.07
N TYR A 77 -15.43 3.78 20.76
CA TYR A 77 -14.32 4.68 20.45
C TYR A 77 -14.23 5.79 21.49
N ARG A 78 -13.03 6.05 22.01
CA ARG A 78 -12.76 7.18 22.90
C ARG A 78 -11.75 8.12 22.26
N TYR A 79 -11.89 9.38 22.55
CA TYR A 79 -11.10 10.44 21.94
C TYR A 79 -10.50 11.34 23.03
N ASP A 80 -9.37 11.97 22.72
CA ASP A 80 -8.86 13.08 23.53
C ASP A 80 -9.62 14.39 23.22
N ALA A 81 -9.24 15.47 23.92
CA ALA A 81 -9.87 16.78 23.74
C ALA A 81 -9.65 17.37 22.33
N ALA A 82 -8.68 16.89 21.57
CA ALA A 82 -8.42 17.31 20.20
C ALA A 82 -9.17 16.45 19.15
N GLY A 83 -9.99 15.48 19.58
CA GLY A 83 -10.73 14.59 18.69
C GLY A 83 -9.90 13.46 18.10
N ARG A 84 -8.74 13.16 18.67
CA ARG A 84 -7.88 12.07 18.22
C ARG A 84 -8.25 10.79 18.95
N PRO A 85 -8.38 9.63 18.28
CA PRO A 85 -8.72 8.38 18.93
C PRO A 85 -7.63 7.98 19.93
N VAL A 86 -8.02 7.64 21.16
CA VAL A 86 -7.11 7.19 22.23
C VAL A 86 -7.40 5.79 22.68
N GLN A 87 -8.61 5.28 22.46
CA GLN A 87 -8.98 3.92 22.81
C GLN A 87 -10.09 3.39 21.91
N LEU A 88 -9.97 2.12 21.57
CA LEU A 88 -10.94 1.33 20.84
C LEU A 88 -11.23 0.08 21.68
N ASP A 89 -12.46 -0.01 22.19
CA ASP A 89 -12.94 -1.19 22.90
C ASP A 89 -13.75 -2.05 21.92
N ARG A 90 -13.27 -3.24 21.60
CA ARG A 90 -13.94 -4.20 20.71
C ARG A 90 -14.80 -5.18 21.50
N PRO A 91 -15.75 -5.85 20.85
CA PRO A 91 -16.42 -7.01 21.44
C PRO A 91 -15.40 -8.01 22.03
N GLU A 92 -15.85 -8.83 22.98
CA GLU A 92 -15.03 -9.84 23.66
C GLU A 92 -13.95 -9.26 24.60
N GLY A 93 -13.99 -7.95 24.89
CA GLY A 93 -13.07 -7.30 25.83
C GLY A 93 -11.70 -6.93 25.25
N TRP A 94 -11.55 -6.95 23.95
CA TRP A 94 -10.32 -6.55 23.28
C TRP A 94 -10.23 -5.02 23.23
N THR A 95 -9.13 -4.48 23.74
CA THR A 95 -8.90 -3.05 23.79
C THR A 95 -7.61 -2.69 23.06
N GLU A 96 -7.69 -1.72 22.18
CA GLU A 96 -6.54 -1.06 21.57
C GLU A 96 -6.42 0.35 22.12
N SER A 97 -5.20 0.85 22.31
CA SER A 97 -4.98 2.23 22.76
C SER A 97 -3.88 2.95 22.00
N LEU A 98 -4.04 4.28 21.90
CA LEU A 98 -3.11 5.19 21.23
C LEU A 98 -2.76 6.34 22.14
N LYS A 99 -1.47 6.74 22.12
CA LYS A 99 -1.02 7.99 22.73
C LYS A 99 -0.43 8.89 21.66
N TRP A 100 -0.70 10.18 21.79
CA TRP A 100 -0.30 11.20 20.83
C TRP A 100 0.64 12.21 21.51
N ASN A 101 1.59 12.75 20.75
CA ASN A 101 2.36 13.89 21.19
C ASN A 101 1.59 15.21 20.89
N GLU A 102 2.15 16.33 21.31
CA GLU A 102 1.59 17.66 21.10
C GLU A 102 1.44 18.03 19.60
N ARG A 103 2.23 17.39 18.73
CA ARG A 103 2.21 17.60 17.27
C ARG A 103 1.18 16.72 16.55
N GLY A 104 0.41 15.89 17.29
CA GLY A 104 -0.58 14.99 16.71
C GLY A 104 0.02 13.73 16.05
N LEU A 105 1.26 13.36 16.41
CA LEU A 105 1.86 12.13 15.95
C LEU A 105 1.68 11.02 17.01
N PRO A 106 1.32 9.78 16.62
CA PRO A 106 1.19 8.68 17.56
C PRO A 106 2.56 8.32 18.15
N VAL A 107 2.68 8.27 19.48
CA VAL A 107 3.94 7.92 20.17
C VAL A 107 3.88 6.56 20.82
N LYS A 108 2.68 6.01 21.01
CA LYS A 108 2.49 4.65 21.54
C LYS A 108 1.20 4.07 21.01
N HIS A 109 1.24 2.80 20.66
CA HIS A 109 0.09 1.98 20.32
C HIS A 109 0.17 0.70 21.14
N ALA A 110 -0.93 0.33 21.78
CA ALA A 110 -1.11 -1.01 22.36
C ALA A 110 -2.22 -1.70 21.58
N GLY A 111 -1.89 -2.83 20.98
CA GLY A 111 -2.82 -3.64 20.19
C GLY A 111 -3.73 -4.50 21.06
N ALA A 112 -4.75 -5.07 20.44
CA ALA A 112 -5.71 -5.96 21.11
C ALA A 112 -5.07 -7.23 21.70
N ASP A 113 -3.93 -7.66 21.17
CA ASP A 113 -3.12 -8.77 21.69
C ASP A 113 -2.21 -8.37 22.87
N GLY A 114 -2.34 -7.15 23.38
CA GLY A 114 -1.52 -6.60 24.45
C GLY A 114 -0.11 -6.20 24.02
N LYS A 115 0.25 -6.33 22.74
CA LYS A 115 1.54 -5.89 22.27
C LYS A 115 1.59 -4.37 22.14
N GLU A 116 2.67 -3.80 22.64
CA GLU A 116 2.92 -2.38 22.59
C GLU A 116 3.98 -2.03 21.52
N SER A 117 3.76 -0.90 20.87
CA SER A 117 4.74 -0.28 19.99
C SER A 117 4.93 1.18 20.38
N GLU A 118 6.17 1.63 20.46
CA GLU A 118 6.54 3.02 20.71
C GLU A 118 7.15 3.63 19.44
N PHE A 119 6.86 4.89 19.19
CA PHE A 119 7.30 5.61 18.00
C PHE A 119 8.03 6.88 18.38
N ARG A 120 9.16 7.15 17.72
CA ARG A 120 9.90 8.38 17.85
C ARG A 120 10.00 9.10 16.51
N TYR A 121 10.04 10.41 16.56
CA TYR A 121 10.04 11.27 15.39
C TYR A 121 11.12 12.34 15.52
N ASP A 122 11.63 12.78 14.36
CA ASP A 122 12.48 13.96 14.31
C ASP A 122 11.66 15.27 14.32
N GLU A 123 12.36 16.39 14.26
CA GLU A 123 11.72 17.72 14.24
C GLU A 123 10.83 17.95 13.00
N ALA A 124 11.11 17.25 11.89
CA ALA A 124 10.28 17.32 10.69
C ALA A 124 9.03 16.39 10.75
N GLY A 125 8.87 15.60 11.84
CA GLY A 125 7.75 14.65 12.01
C GLY A 125 7.95 13.32 11.30
N ARG A 126 9.17 13.00 10.89
CA ARG A 126 9.49 11.73 10.23
C ARG A 126 9.82 10.68 11.28
N LEU A 127 9.32 9.47 11.10
CA LEU A 127 9.52 8.36 12.03
C LEU A 127 11.01 7.95 12.06
N THR A 128 11.66 8.11 13.22
CA THR A 128 13.09 7.76 13.42
C THR A 128 13.31 6.45 14.14
N ALA A 129 12.37 6.02 14.98
CA ALA A 129 12.43 4.72 15.63
C ALA A 129 11.05 4.13 15.89
N THR A 130 10.99 2.80 15.84
CA THR A 130 9.87 1.98 16.31
C THR A 130 10.42 0.95 17.28
N ARG A 131 9.85 0.85 18.47
CA ARG A 131 10.22 -0.13 19.48
C ARG A 131 9.02 -1.00 19.81
N ASN A 132 9.21 -2.32 19.84
CA ASN A 132 8.16 -3.28 20.20
C ASN A 132 8.16 -3.61 21.71
N THR A 133 7.23 -4.48 22.13
CA THR A 133 7.05 -4.93 23.52
C THR A 133 8.30 -5.64 24.09
N GLN A 134 9.06 -6.32 23.24
CA GLN A 134 10.30 -7.02 23.63
C GLN A 134 11.47 -6.05 23.81
N GLY A 135 11.30 -4.79 23.43
CA GLY A 135 12.34 -3.77 23.48
C GLY A 135 13.21 -3.72 22.22
N GLU A 136 12.90 -4.54 21.22
CA GLU A 136 13.55 -4.52 19.92
C GLU A 136 13.23 -3.22 19.20
N GLU A 137 14.25 -2.56 18.67
CA GLU A 137 14.13 -1.23 18.10
C GLU A 137 14.63 -1.22 16.65
N VAL A 138 13.77 -0.77 15.73
CA VAL A 138 14.13 -0.47 14.34
C VAL A 138 14.31 1.04 14.21
N ARG A 139 15.50 1.48 13.81
CA ARG A 139 15.86 2.88 13.61
C ARG A 139 15.84 3.26 12.15
N ARG A 140 15.50 4.53 11.86
CA ARG A 140 15.47 5.09 10.50
C ARG A 140 16.23 6.39 10.47
N ARG A 141 17.02 6.58 9.43
CA ARG A 141 17.73 7.83 9.16
C ARG A 141 17.25 8.42 7.84
N TRP A 142 17.07 9.71 7.85
CA TRP A 142 16.55 10.48 6.73
C TRP A 142 17.58 11.54 6.30
N ASP A 143 17.67 11.81 4.99
CA ASP A 143 18.45 12.95 4.51
C ASP A 143 17.66 14.27 4.64
N SER A 144 18.31 15.37 4.27
CA SER A 144 17.72 16.70 4.32
C SER A 144 16.53 16.90 3.36
N ARG A 145 16.36 16.01 2.37
CA ARG A 145 15.24 16.01 1.43
C ARG A 145 14.08 15.09 1.88
N GLY A 146 14.20 14.44 3.04
CA GLY A 146 13.17 13.54 3.56
C GLY A 146 13.20 12.14 2.95
N ARG A 147 14.31 11.71 2.33
CA ARG A 147 14.46 10.37 1.77
C ARG A 147 15.12 9.46 2.80
N LEU A 148 14.66 8.22 2.91
CA LEU A 148 15.25 7.22 3.80
C LEU A 148 16.65 6.88 3.31
N VAL A 149 17.67 7.03 4.17
CA VAL A 149 19.07 6.70 3.85
C VAL A 149 19.58 5.49 4.61
N ALA A 150 18.94 5.12 5.74
CA ALA A 150 19.23 3.87 6.43
C ALA A 150 18.05 3.42 7.27
N MET A 151 17.94 2.09 7.43
CA MET A 151 17.04 1.41 8.35
C MET A 151 17.84 0.33 9.07
N GLU A 152 18.02 0.48 10.40
CA GLU A 152 18.79 -0.40 11.25
C GLU A 152 17.84 -1.27 12.09
N ASN A 153 18.08 -2.58 12.14
CA ASN A 153 17.31 -3.51 12.96
C ASN A 153 17.86 -3.55 14.42
N GLU A 154 17.25 -4.35 15.27
CA GLU A 154 17.59 -4.53 16.67
C GLU A 154 19.00 -5.12 16.89
N ASN A 155 19.57 -5.80 15.89
CA ASN A 155 20.92 -6.38 15.93
C ASN A 155 22.01 -5.39 15.48
N GLY A 156 21.61 -4.18 15.04
CA GLY A 156 22.53 -3.18 14.49
C GLY A 156 22.90 -3.39 13.03
N GLU A 157 22.26 -4.34 12.35
CA GLU A 157 22.39 -4.53 10.91
C GLU A 157 21.54 -3.48 10.19
N ALA A 158 22.06 -2.92 9.10
CA ALA A 158 21.41 -1.81 8.44
C ALA A 158 21.19 -2.02 6.95
N TYR A 159 19.95 -1.79 6.52
CA TYR A 159 19.66 -1.44 5.13
C TYR A 159 20.14 -0.01 4.88
N GLN A 160 20.84 0.22 3.77
CA GLN A 160 21.33 1.54 3.37
C GLN A 160 20.84 1.89 1.97
N PHE A 161 20.54 3.17 1.75
CA PHE A 161 20.02 3.68 0.48
C PHE A 161 20.82 4.90 0.04
N ARG A 162 21.28 4.89 -1.21
CA ARG A 162 21.95 6.02 -1.83
C ARG A 162 21.13 6.57 -2.99
N TRP A 163 20.83 7.86 -2.91
CA TRP A 163 19.96 8.56 -3.84
C TRP A 163 20.72 9.50 -4.74
N GLY A 164 20.28 9.62 -5.98
CA GLY A 164 20.72 10.66 -6.91
C GLY A 164 20.15 12.05 -6.60
N PRO A 165 20.66 13.08 -7.26
CA PRO A 165 20.17 14.46 -7.11
C PRO A 165 18.71 14.62 -7.60
N ASP A 166 18.26 13.78 -8.50
CA ASP A 166 16.92 13.66 -9.08
C ASP A 166 15.96 12.80 -8.23
N SER A 167 16.41 12.37 -7.03
CA SER A 167 15.69 11.51 -6.10
C SER A 167 15.42 10.07 -6.62
N LEU A 168 16.17 9.61 -7.61
CA LEU A 168 16.21 8.22 -8.03
C LEU A 168 17.16 7.42 -7.12
N LEU A 169 16.76 6.19 -6.76
CA LEU A 169 17.58 5.29 -5.94
C LEU A 169 18.75 4.76 -6.77
N LEU A 170 19.99 5.12 -6.41
CA LEU A 170 21.19 4.65 -7.11
C LEU A 170 21.73 3.34 -6.59
N GLU A 171 21.54 3.08 -5.28
CA GLU A 171 22.07 1.89 -4.63
C GLU A 171 21.27 1.60 -3.36
N GLU A 172 21.08 0.32 -3.10
CA GLU A 172 20.66 -0.21 -1.81
C GLU A 172 21.63 -1.30 -1.37
N VAL A 173 21.90 -1.35 -0.08
CA VAL A 173 22.69 -2.41 0.55
C VAL A 173 21.80 -3.12 1.54
N GLY A 174 21.63 -4.44 1.39
CA GLY A 174 20.80 -5.28 2.26
C GLY A 174 21.44 -5.51 3.64
N LEU A 175 20.68 -6.16 4.54
CA LEU A 175 21.19 -6.55 5.87
C LEU A 175 22.37 -7.53 5.78
N ASP A 176 22.44 -8.30 4.71
CA ASP A 176 23.54 -9.20 4.36
C ASP A 176 24.78 -8.48 3.80
N GLY A 177 24.75 -7.15 3.69
CA GLY A 177 25.81 -6.35 3.10
C GLY A 177 25.87 -6.40 1.56
N VAL A 178 24.93 -7.12 0.91
CA VAL A 178 24.91 -7.23 -0.56
C VAL A 178 24.31 -5.98 -1.18
N ALA A 179 25.05 -5.38 -2.13
CA ALA A 179 24.63 -4.16 -2.80
C ALA A 179 23.83 -4.47 -4.09
N SER A 180 22.77 -3.72 -4.32
CA SER A 180 22.10 -3.59 -5.62
C SER A 180 22.26 -2.17 -6.14
N GLN A 181 22.64 -2.02 -7.42
CA GLN A 181 22.79 -0.71 -8.07
C GLN A 181 21.79 -0.52 -9.20
N TYR A 182 21.34 0.69 -9.37
CA TYR A 182 20.32 1.08 -10.34
C TYR A 182 20.83 2.13 -11.30
N ARG A 183 20.45 2.00 -12.57
CA ARG A 183 20.68 3.01 -13.62
C ARG A 183 19.37 3.36 -14.29
N TYR A 184 19.24 4.62 -14.66
CA TYR A 184 18.02 5.18 -15.23
C TYR A 184 18.28 5.88 -16.53
N ASP A 185 17.26 5.96 -17.38
CA ASP A 185 17.27 6.86 -18.55
C ASP A 185 16.88 8.30 -18.14
N ALA A 186 16.89 9.19 -19.12
CA ALA A 186 16.54 10.59 -18.90
C ALA A 186 15.08 10.81 -18.45
N CYS A 187 14.21 9.82 -18.61
CA CYS A 187 12.83 9.85 -18.16
C CYS A 187 12.65 9.26 -16.76
N GLY A 188 13.74 8.85 -16.07
CA GLY A 188 13.70 8.21 -14.75
C GLY A 188 13.28 6.75 -14.76
N ARG A 189 13.23 6.08 -15.93
CA ARG A 189 12.88 4.65 -16.02
C ARG A 189 14.12 3.81 -15.81
N THR A 190 14.02 2.74 -15.01
CA THR A 190 15.15 1.84 -14.75
C THR A 190 15.60 1.16 -16.06
N ILE A 191 16.87 1.38 -16.45
CA ILE A 191 17.49 0.70 -17.61
C ILE A 191 18.43 -0.41 -17.21
N ALA A 192 18.92 -0.44 -15.96
CA ALA A 192 19.69 -1.55 -15.44
C ALA A 192 19.53 -1.67 -13.91
N ARG A 193 19.57 -2.92 -13.43
CA ARG A 193 19.76 -3.27 -12.01
C ARG A 193 20.86 -4.30 -11.92
N THR A 194 21.91 -4.01 -11.13
CA THR A 194 23.00 -4.93 -10.85
C THR A 194 22.86 -5.44 -9.42
N PHE A 195 22.65 -6.73 -9.26
CA PHE A 195 22.63 -7.44 -7.99
C PHE A 195 24.05 -7.82 -7.59
N ALA A 196 24.34 -7.86 -6.29
CA ALA A 196 25.65 -8.14 -5.74
C ALA A 196 26.74 -7.25 -6.39
N ALA A 197 26.44 -5.97 -6.59
CA ALA A 197 27.32 -5.01 -7.20
C ALA A 197 28.67 -4.94 -6.47
N GLY A 198 29.77 -5.01 -7.21
CA GLY A 198 31.12 -5.08 -6.66
C GLY A 198 31.59 -6.49 -6.30
N HIS A 199 30.75 -7.50 -6.38
CA HIS A 199 31.11 -8.91 -6.17
C HIS A 199 31.44 -9.60 -7.52
N PRO A 200 32.35 -10.60 -7.56
CA PRO A 200 32.62 -11.36 -8.79
C PRO A 200 31.41 -12.03 -9.45
N GLU A 201 30.39 -12.36 -8.65
CA GLU A 201 29.13 -12.96 -9.09
C GLU A 201 28.03 -11.95 -9.38
N ALA A 202 28.37 -10.68 -9.61
CA ALA A 202 27.39 -9.64 -9.88
C ALA A 202 26.54 -9.96 -11.12
N ILE A 203 25.23 -9.87 -10.98
CA ILE A 203 24.26 -10.14 -12.05
C ILE A 203 23.58 -8.84 -12.44
N THR A 204 23.62 -8.50 -13.73
CA THR A 204 22.94 -7.31 -14.24
C THR A 204 21.73 -7.71 -15.09
N HIS A 205 20.57 -7.16 -14.71
CA HIS A 205 19.38 -7.13 -15.55
C HIS A 205 19.31 -5.79 -16.28
N ALA A 206 19.19 -5.82 -17.60
CA ALA A 206 18.97 -4.63 -18.42
C ALA A 206 17.51 -4.57 -18.88
N PHE A 207 16.99 -3.36 -19.00
CA PHE A 207 15.60 -3.10 -19.38
C PHE A 207 15.56 -2.12 -20.55
N ALA A 208 14.73 -2.41 -21.54
CA ALA A 208 14.48 -1.53 -22.68
C ALA A 208 13.02 -1.09 -22.69
N TRP A 209 12.80 0.19 -23.01
CA TRP A 209 11.50 0.84 -22.98
C TRP A 209 11.13 1.40 -24.34
N SER A 210 9.86 1.32 -24.71
CA SER A 210 9.33 2.01 -25.89
C SER A 210 9.25 3.52 -25.63
N ALA A 211 9.05 4.29 -26.69
CA ALA A 211 8.78 5.71 -26.58
C ALA A 211 7.51 6.04 -25.78
N SER A 212 6.54 5.12 -25.76
CA SER A 212 5.29 5.21 -24.98
C SER A 212 5.45 4.78 -23.52
N GLY A 213 6.66 4.39 -23.07
CA GLY A 213 6.92 4.01 -21.66
C GLY A 213 6.60 2.55 -21.32
N GLN A 214 6.38 1.70 -22.31
CA GLN A 214 6.13 0.27 -22.09
C GLN A 214 7.47 -0.50 -22.06
N LEU A 215 7.60 -1.48 -21.17
CA LEU A 215 8.78 -2.36 -21.12
C LEU A 215 8.77 -3.29 -22.34
N VAL A 216 9.75 -3.16 -23.24
CA VAL A 216 9.81 -3.96 -24.46
C VAL A 216 10.82 -5.09 -24.39
N ALA A 217 11.82 -5.01 -23.50
CA ALA A 217 12.73 -6.12 -23.26
C ALA A 217 13.32 -6.10 -21.85
N ARG A 218 13.58 -7.29 -21.30
CA ARG A 218 14.41 -7.55 -20.13
C ARG A 218 15.50 -8.51 -20.53
N THR A 219 16.76 -8.15 -20.31
CA THR A 219 17.93 -9.00 -20.58
C THR A 219 18.59 -9.39 -19.27
N THR A 220 18.89 -10.67 -19.11
CA THR A 220 19.63 -11.27 -17.98
C THR A 220 20.77 -12.11 -18.55
N PRO A 221 21.71 -12.64 -17.73
CA PRO A 221 22.73 -13.58 -18.20
C PRO A 221 22.15 -14.85 -18.84
N GLU A 222 20.93 -15.25 -18.45
CA GLU A 222 20.27 -16.47 -18.95
C GLU A 222 19.55 -16.25 -20.29
N GLY A 223 19.32 -14.98 -20.69
CA GLY A 223 18.64 -14.67 -21.94
C GLY A 223 17.88 -13.35 -21.93
N GLN A 224 17.03 -13.21 -22.93
CA GLN A 224 16.20 -12.02 -23.11
C GLN A 224 14.72 -12.39 -23.16
N THR A 225 13.91 -11.66 -22.40
CA THR A 225 12.44 -11.67 -22.51
C THR A 225 12.01 -10.45 -23.29
N ARG A 226 11.19 -10.62 -24.34
CA ARG A 226 10.59 -9.53 -25.14
C ARG A 226 9.09 -9.44 -24.88
N TYR A 227 8.59 -8.22 -24.81
CA TYR A 227 7.19 -7.91 -24.55
C TYR A 227 6.61 -7.17 -25.74
N HIS A 228 5.50 -7.65 -26.25
CA HIS A 228 4.76 -7.04 -27.36
C HIS A 228 3.39 -6.57 -26.89
N TYR A 229 2.94 -5.46 -27.43
CA TYR A 229 1.71 -4.82 -27.02
C TYR A 229 0.80 -4.57 -28.22
N THR A 230 -0.49 -4.60 -27.97
CA THR A 230 -1.50 -4.16 -28.94
C THR A 230 -1.42 -2.63 -29.16
N PRO A 231 -2.02 -2.07 -30.21
CA PRO A 231 -2.15 -0.62 -30.37
C PRO A 231 -2.89 0.07 -29.22
N SER A 232 -3.76 -0.65 -28.49
CA SER A 232 -4.45 -0.18 -27.29
C SER A 232 -3.58 -0.22 -26.02
N GLY A 233 -2.35 -0.75 -26.10
CA GLY A 233 -1.40 -0.81 -24.99
C GLY A 233 -1.51 -2.07 -24.11
N LEU A 234 -2.34 -3.04 -24.47
CA LEU A 234 -2.44 -4.32 -23.76
C LEU A 234 -1.30 -5.24 -24.17
N LEU A 235 -0.76 -6.02 -23.22
CA LEU A 235 0.25 -7.03 -23.50
C LEU A 235 -0.37 -8.12 -24.40
N SER A 236 0.26 -8.37 -25.57
CA SER A 236 -0.25 -9.33 -26.55
C SER A 236 0.62 -10.58 -26.66
N ARG A 237 1.93 -10.45 -26.38
CA ARG A 237 2.85 -11.59 -26.52
C ARG A 237 4.09 -11.39 -25.64
N ILE A 238 4.60 -12.50 -25.10
CA ILE A 238 5.92 -12.57 -24.44
C ILE A 238 6.75 -13.61 -25.18
N GLY A 239 7.92 -13.21 -25.67
CA GLY A 239 8.92 -14.10 -26.28
C GLY A 239 10.10 -14.32 -25.34
N LEU A 240 10.52 -15.57 -25.17
CA LEU A 240 11.70 -15.95 -24.39
C LEU A 240 12.80 -16.38 -25.35
N HIS A 241 13.95 -15.70 -25.25
CA HIS A 241 15.13 -15.95 -26.08
C HIS A 241 16.27 -16.31 -25.11
N PRO A 242 16.65 -17.61 -24.99
CA PRO A 242 17.75 -18.01 -24.13
C PRO A 242 19.07 -17.37 -24.56
N ALA A 243 19.98 -17.18 -23.61
CA ALA A 243 21.33 -16.75 -23.95
C ALA A 243 22.00 -17.85 -24.81
N LEU A 244 22.59 -17.46 -25.96
CA LEU A 244 23.36 -18.38 -26.77
C LEU A 244 24.58 -18.82 -25.94
N SER A 245 24.61 -20.08 -25.51
CA SER A 245 25.84 -20.70 -25.02
C SER A 245 26.82 -20.76 -26.18
N ALA A 246 28.10 -20.53 -25.92
CA ALA A 246 29.13 -20.51 -26.96
C ALA A 246 29.25 -21.84 -27.77
N ASP A 247 28.59 -22.90 -27.31
CA ASP A 247 28.62 -24.23 -27.89
C ASP A 247 27.31 -24.72 -28.54
N ALA A 248 26.26 -23.89 -28.56
CA ALA A 248 24.94 -24.29 -29.07
C ALA A 248 24.67 -23.73 -30.47
N TRP A 249 25.13 -24.46 -31.51
CA TRP A 249 24.61 -24.39 -32.88
C TRP A 249 23.35 -25.25 -33.02
N SER A 250 22.36 -25.07 -32.18
CA SER A 250 21.03 -25.63 -32.42
C SER A 250 20.02 -24.52 -32.15
N ALA A 251 19.19 -24.26 -33.15
CA ALA A 251 18.02 -23.38 -33.01
C ALA A 251 17.05 -24.03 -32.02
N GLU A 252 17.31 -23.85 -30.71
CA GLU A 252 16.32 -24.21 -29.70
C GLU A 252 15.19 -23.17 -29.72
N ALA A 253 13.99 -23.70 -29.77
CA ALA A 253 12.74 -23.01 -29.99
C ALA A 253 12.56 -21.83 -29.06
N GLU A 254 12.32 -20.65 -29.65
CA GLU A 254 11.75 -19.51 -28.97
C GLU A 254 10.45 -19.95 -28.30
N GLN A 255 10.35 -19.81 -26.99
CA GLN A 255 9.08 -20.03 -26.28
C GLN A 255 8.24 -18.76 -26.37
N GLU A 256 7.07 -18.84 -26.96
CA GLU A 256 6.12 -17.74 -27.05
C GLU A 256 4.86 -18.01 -26.22
N LEU A 257 4.46 -17.01 -25.43
CA LEU A 257 3.15 -16.95 -24.80
C LEU A 257 2.36 -15.84 -25.50
N VAL A 258 1.22 -16.19 -26.08
CA VAL A 258 0.31 -15.25 -26.76
C VAL A 258 -0.93 -15.07 -25.89
N PHE A 259 -1.37 -13.84 -25.70
CA PHE A 259 -2.57 -13.48 -24.95
C PHE A 259 -3.64 -13.02 -25.95
N GLU A 260 -4.82 -13.65 -25.90
CA GLU A 260 -6.01 -13.28 -26.66
C GLU A 260 -6.83 -12.17 -25.97
#